data_54c53f6abd753538e251f2fcd35ab518
#
_entry.id   54c53f6abd753538e251f2fcd35ab518
#
_cell.length_a   1.000
_cell.length_b   1.000
_cell.length_c   1.000
_cell.angle_alpha   90.00
_cell.angle_beta   90.00
_cell.angle_gamma   90.00
#
_symmetry.space_group_name_H-M   'P 1'
#
loop_
_entity.id
_entity.type
_entity.pdbx_description
1 polymer ?
#
loop_
_entity_poly.entity_id
_entity_poly.type
_entity_poly.pdbx_seq_one_letter_code
_entity_poly.pdbx_strand_id
1 'polypeptide(L)'
;MNQQHNVIWQQLIPGGCHWSGVVRRGSTLRLTDVNGGANAAVLFFNQEEKLERYNMADTLKSQHTFRLTKGHACHSDMGRIFCCITADTTGWNDTVCGLSDADLIQRKYGAARYQEHRNEMFRSGLDGMLIELGKWGLGMRDVVANINFFSKVTADHMGDLKYHVDHSKAGDYVDLSFVMDTLVILSTAPHPLDPKKPYQPGAVNLELFDTPPQAINECLHIAENRRALQNAQHFYSEGAK
;
A
#
# COMPACT_ATOMS: atom_id res chain seq x y z
N MET A 1 5.06 -25.48 0.48
CA MET A 1 5.96 -25.50 1.66
C MET A 1 5.95 -24.10 2.24
N ASN A 2 5.34 -23.90 3.41
CA ASN A 2 5.42 -22.61 4.12
C ASN A 2 6.88 -22.42 4.55
N GLN A 3 7.61 -21.54 3.87
CA GLN A 3 8.88 -21.05 4.41
C GLN A 3 8.54 -20.30 5.70
N GLN A 4 8.97 -20.84 6.83
CA GLN A 4 8.83 -20.20 8.12
C GLN A 4 9.83 -19.05 8.14
N HIS A 5 9.35 -17.82 7.88
CA HIS A 5 10.16 -16.62 7.98
C HIS A 5 10.38 -16.30 9.46
N ASN A 6 11.59 -15.87 9.81
CA ASN A 6 11.85 -15.35 11.15
C ASN A 6 11.23 -13.95 11.25
N VAL A 7 10.04 -13.85 11.82
CA VAL A 7 9.33 -12.59 11.99
C VAL A 7 10.05 -11.73 13.02
N ILE A 8 10.54 -10.57 12.58
CA ILE A 8 11.22 -9.57 13.41
C ILE A 8 10.19 -8.81 14.24
N TRP A 9 9.05 -8.50 13.64
CA TRP A 9 8.01 -7.69 14.23
C TRP A 9 6.67 -7.96 13.53
N GLN A 10 5.58 -7.86 14.30
CA GLN A 10 4.22 -7.99 13.79
C GLN A 10 3.26 -7.02 14.49
N GLN A 11 2.23 -6.57 13.79
CA GLN A 11 1.19 -5.73 14.35
C GLN A 11 -0.14 -5.90 13.59
N LEU A 12 -1.22 -6.10 14.34
CA LEU A 12 -2.57 -6.06 13.79
C LEU A 12 -3.04 -4.61 13.70
N ILE A 13 -3.50 -4.21 12.52
CA ILE A 13 -4.16 -2.93 12.27
C ILE A 13 -5.65 -3.21 12.12
N PRO A 14 -6.49 -2.80 13.08
CA PRO A 14 -7.94 -2.98 12.98
C PRO A 14 -8.52 -2.28 11.75
N GLY A 15 -9.66 -2.73 11.28
CA GLY A 15 -10.38 -2.07 10.19
C GLY A 15 -10.76 -0.62 10.51
N GLY A 16 -10.64 0.29 9.54
CA GLY A 16 -10.87 1.73 9.71
C GLY A 16 -9.79 2.45 10.53
N CYS A 17 -8.67 1.80 10.79
CA CYS A 17 -7.52 2.39 11.47
C CYS A 17 -6.42 2.80 10.48
N HIS A 18 -5.31 3.29 11.02
CA HIS A 18 -4.18 3.76 10.23
C HIS A 18 -2.87 3.45 10.97
N TRP A 19 -1.77 3.42 10.24
CA TRP A 19 -0.45 3.12 10.74
C TRP A 19 0.62 3.79 9.89
N SER A 20 1.75 4.13 10.50
CA SER A 20 2.95 4.51 9.78
C SER A 20 4.20 3.98 10.45
N GLY A 21 5.21 3.68 9.67
CA GLY A 21 6.51 3.22 10.15
C GLY A 21 7.55 3.20 9.06
N VAL A 22 8.81 3.11 9.48
CA VAL A 22 9.94 2.99 8.55
C VAL A 22 10.27 1.53 8.35
N VAL A 23 10.25 1.10 7.10
CA VAL A 23 10.73 -0.21 6.67
C VAL A 23 12.10 -0.04 6.04
N ARG A 24 13.10 -0.76 6.56
CA ARG A 24 14.47 -0.69 6.05
C ARG A 24 14.62 -1.50 4.77
N ARG A 25 15.51 -1.04 3.89
CA ARG A 25 15.96 -1.83 2.73
C ARG A 25 16.49 -3.18 3.18
N GLY A 26 16.24 -4.21 2.38
CA GLY A 26 16.58 -5.60 2.73
C GLY A 26 15.57 -6.29 3.63
N SER A 27 14.47 -5.60 4.00
CA SER A 27 13.35 -6.19 4.74
C SER A 27 12.12 -6.35 3.84
N THR A 28 11.30 -7.32 4.16
CA THR A 28 9.99 -7.56 3.54
C THR A 28 8.90 -7.27 4.56
N LEU A 29 7.96 -6.41 4.16
CA LEU A 29 6.71 -6.18 4.89
C LEU A 29 5.60 -7.00 4.23
N ARG A 30 5.06 -7.96 4.98
CA ARG A 30 3.85 -8.70 4.60
C ARG A 30 2.62 -7.98 5.11
N LEU A 31 1.68 -7.75 4.23
CA LEU A 31 0.31 -7.36 4.55
C LEU A 31 -0.55 -8.62 4.44
N THR A 32 -1.36 -8.93 5.46
CA THR A 32 -2.29 -10.07 5.43
C THR A 32 -3.70 -9.60 5.71
N ASP A 33 -4.64 -9.90 4.81
CA ASP A 33 -6.07 -9.70 5.03
C ASP A 33 -6.57 -10.73 6.04
N VAL A 34 -6.98 -10.28 7.23
CA VAL A 34 -7.31 -11.18 8.34
C VAL A 34 -8.65 -11.87 8.13
N ASN A 35 -9.65 -11.13 7.64
CA ASN A 35 -11.04 -11.60 7.59
C ASN A 35 -11.59 -11.78 6.18
N GLY A 36 -10.89 -11.30 5.17
CA GLY A 36 -11.34 -11.19 3.79
C GLY A 36 -12.04 -9.87 3.49
N GLY A 37 -11.84 -9.37 2.28
CA GLY A 37 -12.44 -8.11 1.82
C GLY A 37 -11.86 -6.86 2.47
N ALA A 38 -10.64 -6.91 3.01
CA ALA A 38 -9.93 -5.75 3.49
C ALA A 38 -9.54 -4.80 2.35
N ASN A 39 -9.26 -3.56 2.70
CA ASN A 39 -8.59 -2.59 1.86
C ASN A 39 -7.40 -2.03 2.64
N ALA A 40 -6.21 -2.10 2.09
CA ALA A 40 -5.03 -1.46 2.65
C ALA A 40 -4.54 -0.38 1.68
N ALA A 41 -4.94 0.85 1.93
CA ALA A 41 -4.45 2.00 1.18
C ALA A 41 -3.06 2.37 1.69
N VAL A 42 -2.06 2.48 0.78
CA VAL A 42 -0.65 2.68 1.15
C VAL A 42 -0.01 3.78 0.34
N LEU A 43 0.80 4.60 1.01
CA LEU A 43 1.73 5.57 0.43
C LEU A 43 3.16 5.24 0.84
N PHE A 44 4.12 5.55 -0.04
CA PHE A 44 5.55 5.38 0.22
C PHE A 44 6.28 6.71 0.05
N PHE A 45 7.21 6.98 0.97
CA PHE A 45 8.14 8.11 0.92
C PHE A 45 9.56 7.63 1.21
N ASN A 46 10.55 8.26 0.59
CA ASN A 46 11.92 8.03 0.96
C ASN A 46 12.15 8.53 2.40
N GLN A 47 12.71 7.67 3.26
CA GLN A 47 12.93 8.00 4.66
C GLN A 47 13.93 9.15 4.84
N GLU A 48 14.95 9.23 4.00
CA GLU A 48 16.00 10.23 4.07
C GLU A 48 15.56 11.55 3.43
N GLU A 49 14.85 11.47 2.31
CA GLU A 49 14.35 12.62 1.55
C GLU A 49 12.85 12.48 1.25
N LYS A 50 12.00 12.97 2.15
CA LYS A 50 10.53 12.82 2.07
C LYS A 50 9.87 13.57 0.91
N LEU A 51 10.62 14.38 0.14
CA LEU A 51 10.15 14.93 -1.13
C LEU A 51 10.01 13.83 -2.19
N GLU A 52 10.85 12.79 -2.13
CA GLU A 52 10.71 11.61 -2.98
C GLU A 52 9.59 10.73 -2.46
N ARG A 53 8.63 10.45 -3.32
CA ARG A 53 7.42 9.71 -2.98
C ARG A 53 6.98 8.78 -4.10
N TYR A 54 6.08 7.87 -3.77
CA TYR A 54 5.48 6.95 -4.72
C TYR A 54 4.86 7.71 -5.91
N ASN A 55 5.12 7.22 -7.11
CA ASN A 55 4.57 7.73 -8.35
C ASN A 55 3.76 6.64 -9.06
N MET A 56 2.44 6.80 -9.06
CA MET A 56 1.53 5.88 -9.72
C MET A 56 1.81 5.82 -11.23
N ALA A 57 1.96 6.96 -11.89
CA ALA A 57 2.12 7.01 -13.34
C ALA A 57 3.39 6.28 -13.81
N ASP A 58 4.52 6.50 -13.13
CA ASP A 58 5.78 5.81 -13.45
C ASP A 58 5.69 4.32 -13.13
N THR A 59 5.03 3.95 -12.04
CA THR A 59 4.78 2.55 -11.68
C THR A 59 4.00 1.82 -12.77
N LEU A 60 2.88 2.37 -13.21
CA LEU A 60 2.00 1.72 -14.19
C LEU A 60 2.62 1.68 -15.59
N LYS A 61 3.27 2.79 -15.99
CA LYS A 61 3.95 2.91 -17.28
C LYS A 61 5.10 1.92 -17.42
N SER A 62 5.92 1.78 -16.38
CA SER A 62 7.07 0.86 -16.40
C SER A 62 6.66 -0.59 -16.59
N GLN A 63 5.46 -0.94 -16.15
CA GLN A 63 4.96 -2.32 -16.17
C GLN A 63 3.84 -2.54 -17.18
N HIS A 64 3.49 -1.50 -17.96
CA HIS A 64 2.46 -1.53 -18.99
C HIS A 64 1.13 -2.10 -18.51
N THR A 65 0.74 -1.82 -17.25
CA THR A 65 -0.50 -2.31 -16.65
C THR A 65 -0.95 -1.41 -15.50
N PHE A 66 -2.26 -1.32 -15.26
CA PHE A 66 -2.80 -0.71 -14.05
C PHE A 66 -3.10 -1.74 -12.94
N ARG A 67 -2.91 -3.02 -13.22
CA ARG A 67 -2.99 -4.10 -12.25
C ARG A 67 -1.62 -4.31 -11.59
N LEU A 68 -1.48 -3.98 -10.31
CA LEU A 68 -0.28 -4.35 -9.56
C LEU A 68 -0.46 -5.73 -8.93
N THR A 69 0.59 -6.55 -9.05
CA THR A 69 0.64 -7.89 -8.46
C THR A 69 2.11 -8.34 -8.36
N LYS A 70 2.34 -9.58 -7.95
CA LYS A 70 3.66 -10.22 -7.89
C LYS A 70 4.45 -9.99 -9.18
N GLY A 71 5.74 -9.70 -9.04
CA GLY A 71 6.66 -9.40 -10.15
C GLY A 71 6.68 -7.92 -10.56
N HIS A 72 5.86 -7.07 -9.98
CA HIS A 72 5.86 -5.64 -10.21
C HIS A 72 6.61 -4.87 -9.13
N ALA A 73 7.04 -3.64 -9.45
CA ALA A 73 7.75 -2.76 -8.54
C ALA A 73 7.01 -1.43 -8.36
N CYS A 74 7.13 -0.82 -7.18
CA CYS A 74 6.57 0.48 -6.85
C CYS A 74 7.63 1.56 -7.06
N HIS A 75 7.44 2.40 -8.08
CA HIS A 75 8.37 3.44 -8.49
C HIS A 75 8.19 4.73 -7.69
N SER A 76 9.29 5.47 -7.51
CA SER A 76 9.30 6.84 -7.02
C SER A 76 9.26 7.85 -8.16
N ASP A 77 8.91 9.11 -7.84
CA ASP A 77 8.97 10.26 -8.76
C ASP A 77 10.42 10.70 -9.10
N MET A 78 11.43 10.09 -8.46
CA MET A 78 12.86 10.31 -8.74
C MET A 78 13.48 9.18 -9.57
N GLY A 79 12.67 8.31 -10.19
CA GLY A 79 13.13 7.22 -11.05
C GLY A 79 13.85 6.08 -10.32
N ARG A 80 13.50 5.85 -9.05
CA ARG A 80 13.94 4.73 -8.21
C ARG A 80 12.77 3.81 -7.89
N ILE A 81 13.00 2.68 -7.26
CA ILE A 81 11.95 1.81 -6.73
C ILE A 81 12.04 1.73 -5.22
N PHE A 82 10.89 1.84 -4.55
CA PHE A 82 10.78 1.64 -3.11
C PHE A 82 10.82 0.15 -2.75
N CYS A 83 9.96 -0.62 -3.39
CA CYS A 83 9.83 -2.06 -3.14
C CYS A 83 9.39 -2.82 -4.38
N CYS A 84 9.61 -4.14 -4.33
CA CYS A 84 9.09 -5.12 -5.26
C CYS A 84 7.96 -5.92 -4.59
N ILE A 85 6.88 -6.21 -5.32
CA ILE A 85 5.85 -7.14 -4.89
C ILE A 85 6.37 -8.55 -5.16
N THR A 86 6.85 -9.23 -4.13
CA THR A 86 7.52 -10.54 -4.25
C THR A 86 6.60 -11.73 -4.03
N ALA A 87 5.46 -11.51 -3.37
CA ALA A 87 4.36 -12.44 -3.31
C ALA A 87 3.02 -11.68 -3.30
N ASP A 88 1.99 -12.28 -3.88
CA ASP A 88 0.63 -11.75 -3.90
C ASP A 88 -0.33 -12.91 -4.20
N THR A 89 -1.17 -13.25 -3.24
CA THR A 89 -2.16 -14.32 -3.38
C THR A 89 -3.45 -13.85 -4.03
N THR A 90 -3.71 -12.52 -4.05
CA THR A 90 -4.91 -11.94 -4.67
C THR A 90 -4.77 -11.74 -6.18
N GLY A 91 -3.54 -11.54 -6.66
CA GLY A 91 -3.23 -11.35 -8.07
C GLY A 91 -3.70 -10.02 -8.67
N TRP A 92 -4.23 -9.10 -7.85
CA TRP A 92 -4.67 -7.77 -8.28
C TRP A 92 -4.74 -6.79 -7.12
N ASN A 93 -4.13 -5.61 -7.28
CA ASN A 93 -4.25 -4.50 -6.35
C ASN A 93 -4.58 -3.23 -7.14
N ASP A 94 -5.54 -2.44 -6.63
CA ASP A 94 -6.01 -1.22 -7.29
C ASP A 94 -5.03 -0.07 -7.11
N THR A 95 -4.83 0.69 -8.18
CA THR A 95 -3.90 1.83 -8.21
C THR A 95 -4.55 3.14 -8.63
N VAL A 96 -5.84 3.12 -9.01
CA VAL A 96 -6.46 4.26 -9.71
C VAL A 96 -7.58 4.95 -8.94
N CYS A 97 -8.15 4.30 -7.91
CA CYS A 97 -9.34 4.85 -7.24
C CYS A 97 -9.07 5.83 -6.10
N GLY A 98 -7.82 5.91 -5.63
CA GLY A 98 -7.47 6.83 -4.54
C GLY A 98 -8.03 6.44 -3.18
N LEU A 99 -8.33 7.44 -2.34
CA LEU A 99 -8.77 7.29 -0.96
C LEU A 99 -10.25 7.67 -0.81
N SER A 100 -10.93 7.04 0.14
CA SER A 100 -12.22 7.55 0.63
C SER A 100 -11.99 8.83 1.45
N ASP A 101 -12.88 9.81 1.29
CA ASP A 101 -12.91 11.03 2.08
C ASP A 101 -14.07 11.04 3.09
N ALA A 102 -14.10 12.04 3.98
CA ALA A 102 -15.10 12.16 5.04
C ALA A 102 -16.53 12.31 4.48
N ASP A 103 -16.68 13.04 3.36
CA ASP A 103 -18.00 13.25 2.73
C ASP A 103 -18.55 11.95 2.13
N LEU A 104 -17.70 11.15 1.49
CA LEU A 104 -18.07 9.84 0.98
C LEU A 104 -18.51 8.91 2.13
N ILE A 105 -17.73 8.87 3.22
CA ILE A 105 -18.03 8.05 4.39
C ILE A 105 -19.37 8.47 4.99
N GLN A 106 -19.59 9.77 5.18
CA GLN A 106 -20.85 10.29 5.74
C GLN A 106 -22.05 9.99 4.85
N ARG A 107 -21.94 10.19 3.53
CA ARG A 107 -23.03 9.89 2.58
C ARG A 107 -23.38 8.40 2.55
N LYS A 108 -22.37 7.55 2.66
CA LYS A 108 -22.53 6.10 2.49
C LYS A 108 -22.95 5.37 3.76
N TYR A 109 -22.36 5.73 4.89
CA TYR A 109 -22.49 5.02 6.16
C TYR A 109 -23.18 5.82 7.25
N GLY A 110 -23.39 7.12 7.05
CA GLY A 110 -23.90 8.03 8.08
C GLY A 110 -22.79 8.58 8.97
N ALA A 111 -23.18 9.33 9.99
CA ALA A 111 -22.27 9.93 10.96
C ALA A 111 -22.07 8.99 12.15
N ALA A 112 -20.81 8.69 12.47
CA ALA A 112 -20.41 8.03 13.72
C ALA A 112 -19.23 8.81 14.30
N ARG A 113 -19.51 9.73 15.22
CA ARG A 113 -18.52 10.65 15.78
C ARG A 113 -17.78 10.03 16.96
N TYR A 114 -16.55 10.48 17.21
CA TYR A 114 -15.74 10.00 18.34
C TYR A 114 -16.42 10.15 19.69
N GLN A 115 -17.17 11.24 19.91
CA GLN A 115 -17.88 11.49 21.17
C GLN A 115 -18.90 10.40 21.51
N GLU A 116 -19.49 9.77 20.47
CA GLU A 116 -20.54 8.75 20.59
C GLU A 116 -19.98 7.34 20.48
N HIS A 117 -19.07 7.10 19.53
CA HIS A 117 -18.61 5.77 19.15
C HIS A 117 -17.15 5.47 19.54
N ARG A 118 -16.41 6.45 20.08
CA ARG A 118 -15.00 6.30 20.49
C ARG A 118 -14.15 5.74 19.34
N ASN A 119 -13.44 4.64 19.57
CA ASN A 119 -12.58 4.01 18.58
C ASN A 119 -13.34 3.35 17.42
N GLU A 120 -14.64 3.12 17.56
CA GLU A 120 -15.52 2.58 16.51
C GLU A 120 -16.13 3.67 15.60
N MET A 121 -15.65 4.91 15.73
CA MET A 121 -16.06 5.99 14.82
C MET A 121 -15.74 5.64 13.37
N PHE A 122 -16.54 6.14 12.44
CA PHE A 122 -16.29 5.94 11.01
C PHE A 122 -15.19 6.90 10.53
N ARG A 123 -14.10 6.34 10.01
CA ARG A 123 -12.95 7.10 9.51
C ARG A 123 -12.85 6.95 8.00
N SER A 124 -12.45 8.02 7.33
CA SER A 124 -12.08 7.96 5.92
C SER A 124 -10.61 7.56 5.74
N GLY A 125 -10.29 7.09 4.55
CA GLY A 125 -8.90 6.79 4.17
C GLY A 125 -8.02 8.04 4.25
N LEU A 126 -8.53 9.17 3.75
CA LEU A 126 -7.81 10.45 3.74
C LEU A 126 -7.53 10.96 5.16
N ASP A 127 -8.51 10.92 6.07
CA ASP A 127 -8.31 11.37 7.46
C ASP A 127 -7.23 10.53 8.15
N GLY A 128 -7.29 9.20 7.99
CA GLY A 128 -6.28 8.29 8.54
C GLY A 128 -4.88 8.58 8.00
N MET A 129 -4.76 8.80 6.69
CA MET A 129 -3.49 9.17 6.05
C MET A 129 -2.95 10.50 6.58
N LEU A 130 -3.78 11.53 6.70
CA LEU A 130 -3.36 12.85 7.19
C LEU A 130 -2.89 12.81 8.65
N ILE A 131 -3.51 12.00 9.51
CA ILE A 131 -3.05 11.79 10.89
C ILE A 131 -1.65 11.20 10.89
N GLU A 132 -1.41 10.16 10.08
CA GLU A 132 -0.10 9.52 10.01
C GLU A 132 0.95 10.43 9.36
N LEU A 133 0.63 11.09 8.25
CA LEU A 133 1.53 12.06 7.60
C LEU A 133 1.96 13.16 8.56
N GLY A 134 1.03 13.67 9.39
CA GLY A 134 1.31 14.71 10.38
C GLY A 134 2.38 14.31 11.40
N LYS A 135 2.50 13.04 11.78
CA LYS A 135 3.55 12.53 12.68
C LYS A 135 4.96 12.69 12.08
N TRP A 136 5.05 12.78 10.76
CA TRP A 136 6.31 12.89 10.00
C TRP A 136 6.57 14.28 9.43
N GLY A 137 5.76 15.28 9.79
CA GLY A 137 5.87 16.65 9.29
C GLY A 137 5.36 16.83 7.86
N LEU A 138 4.58 15.86 7.36
CA LEU A 138 3.92 15.88 6.07
C LEU A 138 2.44 16.27 6.22
N GLY A 139 1.75 16.57 5.12
CA GLY A 139 0.36 17.00 5.15
C GLY A 139 -0.37 16.82 3.83
N MET A 140 -1.47 17.53 3.64
CA MET A 140 -2.36 17.40 2.48
C MET A 140 -1.63 17.56 1.14
N ARG A 141 -0.66 18.45 1.03
CA ARG A 141 0.15 18.66 -0.19
C ARG A 141 1.00 17.45 -0.57
N ASP A 142 1.21 16.53 0.39
CA ASP A 142 2.07 15.36 0.22
C ASP A 142 1.25 14.09 -0.09
N VAL A 143 -0.09 14.21 -0.07
CA VAL A 143 -0.98 13.13 -0.49
C VAL A 143 -0.91 13.00 -2.00
N VAL A 144 -0.42 11.86 -2.48
CA VAL A 144 -0.37 11.48 -3.89
C VAL A 144 -1.29 10.29 -4.13
N ALA A 145 -1.39 9.82 -5.38
CA ALA A 145 -2.11 8.59 -5.69
C ALA A 145 -1.52 7.43 -4.86
N ASN A 146 -2.40 6.70 -4.17
CA ASN A 146 -2.03 5.56 -3.33
C ASN A 146 -2.23 4.22 -4.06
N ILE A 147 -1.75 3.14 -3.44
CA ILE A 147 -2.10 1.77 -3.82
C ILE A 147 -3.13 1.26 -2.81
N ASN A 148 -4.19 0.62 -3.31
CA ASN A 148 -5.19 -0.09 -2.50
C ASN A 148 -4.94 -1.60 -2.62
N PHE A 149 -4.12 -2.15 -1.72
CA PHE A 149 -3.91 -3.58 -1.66
C PHE A 149 -5.19 -4.30 -1.25
N PHE A 150 -5.35 -5.55 -1.74
CA PHE A 150 -6.52 -6.42 -1.56
C PHE A 150 -7.77 -5.98 -2.32
N SER A 151 -7.76 -4.82 -2.98
CA SER A 151 -8.89 -4.31 -3.75
C SER A 151 -8.68 -4.50 -5.24
N LYS A 152 -9.73 -4.97 -5.93
CA LYS A 152 -9.72 -5.15 -7.38
C LYS A 152 -10.70 -4.20 -8.05
N VAL A 153 -10.20 -3.41 -8.98
CA VAL A 153 -10.99 -2.56 -9.87
C VAL A 153 -10.59 -2.84 -11.31
N THR A 154 -11.55 -3.05 -12.16
CA THR A 154 -11.35 -3.19 -13.61
C THR A 154 -12.03 -2.05 -14.35
N ALA A 155 -11.52 -1.69 -15.51
CA ALA A 155 -12.20 -0.80 -16.43
C ALA A 155 -12.94 -1.62 -17.50
N ASP A 156 -14.11 -1.15 -17.92
CA ASP A 156 -14.80 -1.69 -19.07
C ASP A 156 -14.29 -1.07 -20.39
N HIS A 157 -14.92 -1.40 -21.51
CA HIS A 157 -14.53 -0.89 -22.84
C HIS A 157 -14.78 0.62 -23.02
N MET A 158 -15.59 1.24 -22.15
CA MET A 158 -15.83 2.69 -22.12
C MET A 158 -14.90 3.40 -21.14
N GLY A 159 -14.13 2.65 -20.34
CA GLY A 159 -13.26 3.17 -19.30
C GLY A 159 -13.94 3.33 -17.93
N ASP A 160 -15.19 2.89 -17.77
CA ASP A 160 -15.91 2.96 -16.50
C ASP A 160 -15.35 1.94 -15.52
N LEU A 161 -15.13 2.39 -14.27
CA LEU A 161 -14.51 1.58 -13.24
C LEU A 161 -15.52 0.69 -12.54
N LYS A 162 -15.18 -0.61 -12.41
CA LYS A 162 -15.99 -1.61 -11.72
C LYS A 162 -15.20 -2.21 -10.56
N TYR A 163 -15.70 -2.03 -9.34
CA TYR A 163 -15.19 -2.68 -8.13
C TYR A 163 -15.66 -4.14 -8.03
N HIS A 164 -14.77 -5.03 -7.63
CA HIS A 164 -15.05 -6.45 -7.43
C HIS A 164 -15.14 -6.77 -5.95
N VAL A 165 -16.37 -6.95 -5.47
CA VAL A 165 -16.66 -7.34 -4.08
C VAL A 165 -16.04 -8.71 -3.78
N ASP A 166 -15.56 -8.90 -2.54
CA ASP A 166 -15.02 -10.17 -2.05
C ASP A 166 -13.84 -10.71 -2.90
N HIS A 167 -13.05 -9.81 -3.45
CA HIS A 167 -11.85 -10.15 -4.23
C HIS A 167 -10.83 -10.89 -3.36
N SER A 168 -10.49 -10.35 -2.19
CA SER A 168 -9.58 -10.98 -1.25
C SER A 168 -10.33 -11.90 -0.26
N LYS A 169 -9.64 -12.93 0.22
CA LYS A 169 -10.12 -13.91 1.19
C LYS A 169 -9.32 -13.79 2.48
N ALA A 170 -9.89 -14.32 3.57
CA ALA A 170 -9.16 -14.43 4.82
C ALA A 170 -7.85 -15.21 4.65
N GLY A 171 -6.74 -14.61 5.10
CA GLY A 171 -5.40 -15.16 4.96
C GLY A 171 -4.69 -14.82 3.64
N ASP A 172 -5.33 -14.11 2.71
CA ASP A 172 -4.63 -13.58 1.54
C ASP A 172 -3.59 -12.55 1.97
N TYR A 173 -2.45 -12.55 1.27
CA TYR A 173 -1.33 -11.69 1.62
C TYR A 173 -0.58 -11.13 0.42
N VAL A 174 0.10 -10.02 0.66
CA VAL A 174 1.02 -9.37 -0.27
C VAL A 174 2.35 -9.11 0.44
N ASP A 175 3.47 -9.50 -0.17
CA ASP A 175 4.82 -9.25 0.31
C ASP A 175 5.48 -8.11 -0.46
N LEU A 176 5.89 -7.10 0.27
CA LEU A 176 6.60 -5.92 -0.22
C LEU A 176 8.06 -5.99 0.22
N SER A 177 8.98 -6.35 -0.69
CA SER A 177 10.41 -6.42 -0.41
C SER A 177 11.07 -5.09 -0.75
N PHE A 178 11.54 -4.38 0.27
CA PHE A 178 12.06 -3.02 0.15
C PHE A 178 13.52 -3.00 -0.28
N VAL A 179 13.83 -2.12 -1.22
CA VAL A 179 15.19 -1.85 -1.71
C VAL A 179 15.68 -0.45 -1.36
N MET A 180 14.79 0.36 -0.79
CA MET A 180 15.09 1.67 -0.20
C MET A 180 14.54 1.73 1.23
N ASP A 181 15.19 2.51 2.11
CA ASP A 181 14.67 2.85 3.43
C ASP A 181 13.42 3.71 3.23
N THR A 182 12.25 3.18 3.56
CA THR A 182 10.96 3.71 3.15
C THR A 182 10.07 4.00 4.34
N LEU A 183 9.55 5.23 4.40
CA LEU A 183 8.42 5.55 5.25
C LEU A 183 7.15 5.04 4.58
N VAL A 184 6.47 4.13 5.25
CA VAL A 184 5.19 3.55 4.81
C VAL A 184 4.06 4.18 5.61
N ILE A 185 3.05 4.70 4.94
CA ILE A 185 1.80 5.21 5.54
C ILE A 185 0.67 4.32 5.05
N LEU A 186 -0.16 3.83 5.97
CA LEU A 186 -1.22 2.87 5.69
C LEU A 186 -2.54 3.27 6.34
N SER A 187 -3.65 3.06 5.63
CA SER A 187 -5.01 3.13 6.15
C SER A 187 -5.80 1.89 5.75
N THR A 188 -6.54 1.33 6.71
CA THR A 188 -7.47 0.21 6.51
C THR A 188 -8.93 0.65 6.37
N ALA A 189 -9.17 1.92 6.04
CA ALA A 189 -10.51 2.44 5.76
C ALA A 189 -11.10 1.80 4.48
N PRO A 190 -12.44 1.81 4.32
CA PRO A 190 -13.08 1.21 3.15
C PRO A 190 -12.59 1.83 1.85
N HIS A 191 -12.47 1.00 0.82
CA HIS A 191 -12.20 1.43 -0.55
C HIS A 191 -13.31 2.38 -1.05
N PRO A 192 -12.99 3.46 -1.78
CA PRO A 192 -13.99 4.45 -2.20
C PRO A 192 -15.13 3.86 -3.03
N LEU A 193 -14.88 2.84 -3.85
CA LEU A 193 -15.89 2.18 -4.68
C LEU A 193 -16.51 0.92 -4.04
N ASP A 194 -16.12 0.51 -2.83
CA ASP A 194 -16.73 -0.66 -2.18
C ASP A 194 -18.23 -0.40 -1.93
N PRO A 195 -19.16 -1.21 -2.50
CA PRO A 195 -20.60 -0.99 -2.34
C PRO A 195 -21.14 -1.46 -0.98
N LYS A 196 -20.36 -2.13 -0.15
CA LYS A 196 -20.81 -2.71 1.12
C LYS A 196 -21.39 -1.67 2.06
N LYS A 197 -22.43 -2.03 2.76
CA LYS A 197 -23.06 -1.37 3.92
C LYS A 197 -23.34 -2.48 4.94
N PRO A 198 -23.09 -2.34 6.22
CA PRO A 198 -22.63 -1.18 6.99
C PRO A 198 -21.12 -0.94 6.95
N TYR A 199 -20.61 0.06 7.71
CA TYR A 199 -19.19 0.35 7.86
C TYR A 199 -18.50 -0.78 8.65
N GLN A 200 -17.86 -1.69 7.95
CA GLN A 200 -17.15 -2.85 8.50
C GLN A 200 -15.87 -3.13 7.71
N PRO A 201 -14.88 -2.21 7.76
CA PRO A 201 -13.62 -2.44 7.08
C PRO A 201 -12.84 -3.60 7.71
N GLY A 202 -12.16 -4.37 6.86
CA GLY A 202 -11.36 -5.53 7.28
C GLY A 202 -10.07 -5.11 7.99
N ALA A 203 -9.63 -5.94 8.95
CA ALA A 203 -8.35 -5.78 9.62
C ALA A 203 -7.21 -6.32 8.75
N VAL A 204 -6.02 -5.71 8.87
CA VAL A 204 -4.80 -6.11 8.17
C VAL A 204 -3.70 -6.40 9.19
N ASN A 205 -3.08 -7.58 9.12
CA ASN A 205 -1.92 -7.91 9.91
C ASN A 205 -0.65 -7.53 9.15
N LEU A 206 0.27 -6.87 9.83
CA LEU A 206 1.59 -6.52 9.31
C LEU A 206 2.63 -7.46 9.92
N GLU A 207 3.53 -8.01 9.10
CA GLU A 207 4.67 -8.80 9.53
C GLU A 207 5.92 -8.32 8.82
N LEU A 208 6.99 -8.06 9.58
CA LEU A 208 8.30 -7.68 9.07
C LEU A 208 9.27 -8.83 9.24
N PHE A 209 10.01 -9.15 8.19
CA PHE A 209 11.07 -10.16 8.19
C PHE A 209 12.17 -9.79 7.18
N ASP A 210 13.34 -10.43 7.28
CA ASP A 210 14.42 -10.22 6.32
C ASP A 210 14.02 -10.71 4.92
N THR A 211 14.35 -9.91 3.90
CA THR A 211 14.05 -10.29 2.52
C THR A 211 14.83 -11.55 2.14
N PRO A 212 14.15 -12.62 1.69
CA PRO A 212 14.83 -13.82 1.22
C PRO A 212 15.79 -13.52 0.06
N PRO A 213 16.94 -14.21 -0.02
CA PRO A 213 17.85 -14.07 -1.16
C PRO A 213 17.09 -14.28 -2.47
N GLN A 214 17.38 -13.43 -3.46
CA GLN A 214 16.76 -13.47 -4.79
C GLN A 214 15.24 -13.20 -4.86
N ALA A 215 14.59 -12.84 -3.77
CA ALA A 215 13.13 -12.58 -3.74
C ALA A 215 12.68 -11.57 -4.82
N ILE A 216 13.48 -10.54 -5.07
CA ILE A 216 13.16 -9.48 -6.05
C ILE A 216 13.47 -9.85 -7.52
N ASN A 217 14.07 -11.01 -7.79
CA ASN A 217 14.54 -11.34 -9.14
C ASN A 217 13.43 -11.33 -10.19
N GLU A 218 12.22 -11.75 -9.81
CA GLU A 218 11.09 -11.74 -10.73
C GLU A 218 10.74 -10.32 -11.21
N CYS A 219 10.78 -9.33 -10.33
CA CYS A 219 10.56 -7.92 -10.68
C CYS A 219 11.62 -7.37 -11.65
N LEU A 220 12.83 -7.94 -11.62
CA LEU A 220 13.95 -7.50 -12.44
C LEU A 220 13.92 -8.05 -13.86
N HIS A 221 12.94 -8.85 -14.25
CA HIS A 221 12.73 -9.19 -15.66
C HIS A 221 12.31 -7.97 -16.49
N ILE A 222 11.71 -6.98 -15.87
CA ILE A 222 11.32 -5.70 -16.48
C ILE A 222 12.55 -4.76 -16.52
N ALA A 223 12.89 -4.25 -17.70
CA ALA A 223 14.10 -3.44 -17.89
C ALA A 223 14.07 -2.12 -17.11
N GLU A 224 12.91 -1.49 -17.04
CA GLU A 224 12.64 -0.26 -16.28
C GLU A 224 12.90 -0.47 -14.79
N ASN A 225 12.45 -1.61 -14.23
CA ASN A 225 12.69 -1.96 -12.83
C ASN A 225 14.18 -2.17 -12.56
N ARG A 226 14.94 -2.82 -13.46
CA ARG A 226 16.40 -2.97 -13.31
C ARG A 226 17.10 -1.63 -13.25
N ARG A 227 16.77 -0.72 -14.17
CA ARG A 227 17.34 0.64 -14.18
C ARG A 227 17.00 1.41 -12.91
N ALA A 228 15.75 1.36 -12.48
CA ALA A 228 15.31 2.05 -11.27
C ALA A 228 15.92 1.47 -10.00
N LEU A 229 16.19 0.16 -9.95
CA LEU A 229 16.98 -0.47 -8.88
C LEU A 229 18.42 0.05 -8.86
N GLN A 230 19.06 0.14 -10.03
CA GLN A 230 20.41 0.72 -10.12
C GLN A 230 20.45 2.16 -9.60
N ASN A 231 19.46 2.99 -9.95
CA ASN A 231 19.34 4.35 -9.42
C ASN A 231 19.18 4.36 -7.89
N ALA A 232 18.40 3.43 -7.32
CA ALA A 232 18.27 3.29 -5.88
C ALA A 232 19.61 2.88 -5.22
N GLN A 233 20.37 1.99 -5.83
CA GLN A 233 21.69 1.58 -5.37
C GLN A 233 22.72 2.73 -5.42
N HIS A 234 22.72 3.53 -6.50
CA HIS A 234 23.58 4.70 -6.62
C HIS A 234 23.28 5.74 -5.53
N PHE A 235 22.04 5.99 -5.22
CA PHE A 235 21.63 6.90 -4.14
C PHE A 235 22.33 6.57 -2.81
N TYR A 236 22.40 5.30 -2.45
CA TYR A 236 23.06 4.87 -1.21
C TYR A 236 24.59 4.81 -1.32
N SER A 237 25.15 4.61 -2.51
CA SER A 237 26.61 4.60 -2.70
C SER A 237 27.20 6.01 -2.70
N GLU A 238 26.46 7.00 -3.17
CA GLU A 238 26.88 8.40 -3.20
C GLU A 238 26.70 9.10 -1.83
N GLY A 239 25.67 8.71 -1.07
CA GLY A 239 25.42 9.21 0.29
C GLY A 239 26.39 8.69 1.36
N ALA A 240 27.25 7.74 1.02
CA ALA A 240 28.26 7.17 1.94
C ALA A 240 29.57 7.95 1.99
N LYS A 241 29.59 9.22 1.52
CA LYS A 241 30.75 10.13 1.55
C LYS A 241 30.68 11.10 2.73
#